data_cb19f96edc94de132c39aeac3db3926a
#
_entry.id   cb19f96edc94de132c39aeac3db3926a
#
_cell.length_a   1.000
_cell.length_b   1.000
_cell.length_c   1.000
_cell.angle_alpha   90.00
_cell.angle_beta   90.00
_cell.angle_gamma   90.00
#
_symmetry.space_group_name_H-M   'P 1'
#
loop_
_entity.id
_entity.type
_entity.pdbx_description
1 polymer ?
#
loop_
_entity_poly.entity_id
_entity_poly.type
_entity_poly.pdbx_seq_one_letter_code
_entity_poly.pdbx_strand_id
1 'polypeptide(L)'
;MEYRIEKDTMGEMQVPADRYWAAQTQRSLQNFKIGGEIMPREITHAFGILKKAAARANHRLGKINDEKLSAIEKACDEVISGELNGHFPLVVWQTGSGTQSNMNANEVIANRGNEIAGKKLLHPNDDINKSQSSNDTFPTAMHIAAVESIENNLFPSIDVLIATFKRLEKENEGIVKSGRTHLQDAVPISFSQEISGWRNMLEKTKGMLELALVGLKELALGGTAVGTGLNTPKGFAEAVAEEVSVLTGKKFITAENKYHALTSKDELVFAHGALKALAANLMKIANDIRWLASGPRCGLGEIFIPENEPGSSIMPGKVNPTQCESMTMVAVQVIANDTAVGMAASQGNFELNVFMPVIIYNFLQSVRLLADGIKSFNDNCVSGITANKEKMAHNLHNSLMLVTALNPYIGYENAAKTAKKAHKENISLKEACISLGFLTEEEFDKVFHPEQMI
;
A
#
# COMPACT_ATOMS: atom_id res chain seq x y z
N MET A 1 -35.02 -20.96 7.03
CA MET A 1 -33.94 -21.03 6.04
C MET A 1 -33.96 -22.45 5.49
N GLU A 2 -34.05 -22.64 4.19
CA GLU A 2 -34.00 -23.96 3.57
C GLU A 2 -32.56 -24.44 3.49
N TYR A 3 -32.36 -25.77 3.63
CA TYR A 3 -31.04 -26.41 3.55
C TYR A 3 -31.05 -27.50 2.50
N ARG A 4 -29.92 -27.70 1.84
CA ARG A 4 -29.66 -28.87 1.01
C ARG A 4 -28.53 -29.70 1.62
N ILE A 5 -28.51 -30.99 1.28
CA ILE A 5 -27.46 -31.90 1.71
C ILE A 5 -26.36 -31.91 0.68
N GLU A 6 -25.16 -31.59 1.12
CA GLU A 6 -23.91 -31.72 0.37
C GLU A 6 -23.01 -32.77 1.02
N LYS A 7 -22.08 -33.35 0.28
CA LYS A 7 -21.24 -34.43 0.79
C LYS A 7 -19.78 -34.22 0.38
N ASP A 8 -18.88 -34.49 1.32
CA ASP A 8 -17.46 -34.63 1.09
C ASP A 8 -16.96 -36.01 1.59
N THR A 9 -15.62 -36.20 1.63
CA THR A 9 -15.01 -37.46 2.08
C THR A 9 -15.22 -37.77 3.56
N MET A 10 -15.66 -36.77 4.36
CA MET A 10 -16.01 -36.95 5.79
C MET A 10 -17.51 -37.18 6.06
N GLY A 11 -18.33 -37.12 5.01
CA GLY A 11 -19.77 -37.38 5.11
C GLY A 11 -20.64 -36.18 4.74
N GLU A 12 -21.91 -36.25 5.10
CA GLU A 12 -22.94 -35.28 4.75
C GLU A 12 -22.88 -34.01 5.61
N MET A 13 -23.24 -32.88 4.97
CA MET A 13 -23.37 -31.57 5.59
C MET A 13 -24.63 -30.86 5.12
N GLN A 14 -25.31 -30.18 6.04
CA GLN A 14 -26.40 -29.26 5.72
C GLN A 14 -25.82 -27.90 5.32
N VAL A 15 -26.10 -27.48 4.10
CA VAL A 15 -25.65 -26.20 3.53
C VAL A 15 -26.88 -25.35 3.21
N PRO A 16 -26.90 -24.03 3.46
CA PRO A 16 -28.05 -23.19 3.07
C PRO A 16 -28.33 -23.32 1.57
N ALA A 17 -29.58 -23.51 1.21
CA ALA A 17 -29.98 -23.81 -0.17
C ALA A 17 -29.72 -22.68 -1.15
N ASP A 18 -29.68 -21.43 -0.65
CA ASP A 18 -29.42 -20.21 -1.39
C ASP A 18 -27.91 -19.89 -1.60
N ARG A 19 -27.02 -20.82 -1.21
CA ARG A 19 -25.57 -20.63 -1.28
C ARG A 19 -24.92 -21.60 -2.26
N TYR A 20 -23.90 -21.11 -3.02
CA TYR A 20 -23.16 -21.97 -3.96
C TYR A 20 -22.02 -22.76 -3.31
N TRP A 21 -21.56 -22.42 -2.10
CA TRP A 21 -20.57 -23.26 -1.42
C TRP A 21 -21.14 -24.62 -1.03
N ALA A 22 -20.29 -25.60 -0.76
CA ALA A 22 -20.67 -26.94 -0.44
C ALA A 22 -20.11 -27.42 0.92
N ALA A 23 -19.91 -28.73 1.09
CA ALA A 23 -19.62 -29.35 2.37
C ALA A 23 -18.29 -28.86 3.01
N GLN A 24 -17.23 -28.72 2.26
CA GLN A 24 -15.94 -28.33 2.82
C GLN A 24 -15.95 -26.89 3.36
N THR A 25 -16.53 -25.96 2.62
CA THR A 25 -16.73 -24.59 3.10
C THR A 25 -17.62 -24.55 4.34
N GLN A 26 -18.71 -25.31 4.34
CA GLN A 26 -19.62 -25.37 5.50
C GLN A 26 -18.93 -25.92 6.75
N ARG A 27 -18.07 -26.95 6.62
CA ARG A 27 -17.25 -27.44 7.74
C ARG A 27 -16.30 -26.37 8.26
N SER A 28 -15.65 -25.61 7.36
CA SER A 28 -14.77 -24.53 7.75
C SER A 28 -15.50 -23.47 8.59
N LEU A 29 -16.72 -23.08 8.18
CA LEU A 29 -17.56 -22.14 8.93
C LEU A 29 -17.93 -22.65 10.34
N GLN A 30 -18.05 -23.97 10.50
CA GLN A 30 -18.34 -24.57 11.81
C GLN A 30 -17.11 -24.69 12.69
N ASN A 31 -15.94 -24.97 12.08
CA ASN A 31 -14.70 -25.26 12.81
C ASN A 31 -13.93 -23.98 13.19
N PHE A 32 -13.99 -22.92 12.38
CA PHE A 32 -13.18 -21.70 12.55
C PHE A 32 -14.06 -20.50 12.91
N LYS A 33 -14.69 -20.53 14.07
CA LYS A 33 -15.45 -19.39 14.63
C LYS A 33 -14.48 -18.46 15.38
N ILE A 34 -13.54 -17.85 14.67
CA ILE A 34 -12.43 -17.07 15.23
C ILE A 34 -12.41 -15.69 14.58
N GLY A 35 -12.50 -14.63 15.41
CA GLY A 35 -12.48 -13.25 14.94
C GLY A 35 -13.63 -12.89 14.02
N GLY A 36 -13.47 -11.81 13.28
CA GLY A 36 -14.46 -11.34 12.29
C GLY A 36 -13.83 -10.99 10.95
N GLU A 37 -12.52 -11.21 10.81
CA GLU A 37 -11.73 -10.87 9.62
C GLU A 37 -12.02 -11.91 8.53
N ILE A 38 -12.80 -11.50 7.54
CA ILE A 38 -13.11 -12.30 6.36
C ILE A 38 -11.98 -12.23 5.35
N MET A 39 -11.76 -13.31 4.62
CA MET A 39 -10.78 -13.34 3.52
C MET A 39 -11.01 -12.17 2.55
N PRO A 40 -9.96 -11.39 2.22
CA PRO A 40 -10.08 -10.22 1.36
C PRO A 40 -10.71 -10.54 0.00
N ARG A 41 -11.54 -9.62 -0.50
CA ARG A 41 -12.20 -9.77 -1.82
C ARG A 41 -11.20 -9.87 -2.97
N GLU A 42 -10.05 -9.24 -2.83
CA GLU A 42 -8.96 -9.32 -3.80
C GLU A 42 -8.47 -10.77 -3.99
N ILE A 43 -8.49 -11.58 -2.94
CA ILE A 43 -8.17 -13.02 -3.03
C ILE A 43 -9.28 -13.78 -3.76
N THR A 44 -10.55 -13.48 -3.48
CA THR A 44 -11.69 -14.07 -4.19
C THR A 44 -11.63 -13.76 -5.69
N HIS A 45 -11.38 -12.50 -6.03
CA HIS A 45 -11.17 -12.04 -7.40
C HIS A 45 -10.01 -12.79 -8.08
N ALA A 46 -8.87 -12.87 -7.41
CA ALA A 46 -7.68 -13.57 -7.90
C ALA A 46 -7.94 -15.08 -8.12
N PHE A 47 -8.74 -15.72 -7.25
CA PHE A 47 -9.19 -17.09 -7.49
C PHE A 47 -10.06 -17.21 -8.76
N GLY A 48 -10.94 -16.25 -9.03
CA GLY A 48 -11.71 -16.22 -10.28
C GLY A 48 -10.80 -16.21 -11.50
N ILE A 49 -9.80 -15.34 -11.51
CA ILE A 49 -8.78 -15.26 -12.59
C ILE A 49 -7.99 -16.56 -12.70
N LEU A 50 -7.46 -17.06 -11.59
CA LEU A 50 -6.65 -18.29 -11.55
C LEU A 50 -7.43 -19.49 -12.05
N LYS A 51 -8.68 -19.69 -11.58
CA LYS A 51 -9.48 -20.84 -11.99
C LYS A 51 -9.91 -20.76 -13.44
N LYS A 52 -10.19 -19.57 -13.96
CA LYS A 52 -10.44 -19.36 -15.39
C LYS A 52 -9.19 -19.65 -16.22
N ALA A 53 -8.03 -19.16 -15.82
CA ALA A 53 -6.75 -19.43 -16.47
C ALA A 53 -6.39 -20.92 -16.47
N ALA A 54 -6.57 -21.59 -15.33
CA ALA A 54 -6.31 -23.03 -15.20
C ALA A 54 -7.27 -23.88 -16.07
N ALA A 55 -8.54 -23.48 -16.16
CA ALA A 55 -9.51 -24.15 -17.04
C ALA A 55 -9.11 -24.01 -18.51
N ARG A 56 -8.73 -22.81 -18.96
CA ARG A 56 -8.21 -22.58 -20.34
C ARG A 56 -6.96 -23.40 -20.64
N ALA A 57 -6.00 -23.41 -19.72
CA ALA A 57 -4.79 -24.21 -19.85
C ALA A 57 -5.11 -25.71 -19.93
N ASN A 58 -5.96 -26.23 -19.07
CA ASN A 58 -6.42 -27.62 -19.10
C ASN A 58 -7.17 -27.97 -20.41
N HIS A 59 -7.97 -27.04 -20.92
CA HIS A 59 -8.65 -27.22 -22.20
C HIS A 59 -7.64 -27.28 -23.37
N ARG A 60 -6.71 -26.31 -23.44
CA ARG A 60 -5.63 -26.27 -24.43
C ARG A 60 -4.79 -27.57 -24.45
N LEU A 61 -4.64 -28.20 -23.27
CA LEU A 61 -3.91 -29.45 -23.09
C LEU A 61 -4.82 -30.71 -23.18
N GLY A 62 -6.06 -30.56 -23.64
CA GLY A 62 -7.00 -31.66 -23.85
C GLY A 62 -7.51 -32.37 -22.58
N LYS A 63 -7.48 -31.72 -21.43
CA LYS A 63 -7.89 -32.29 -20.13
C LYS A 63 -9.34 -32.00 -19.76
N ILE A 64 -9.96 -31.00 -20.35
CA ILE A 64 -11.40 -30.71 -20.26
C ILE A 64 -11.95 -30.38 -21.65
N ASN A 65 -13.24 -30.57 -21.85
CA ASN A 65 -13.93 -30.28 -23.11
C ASN A 65 -14.53 -28.87 -23.14
N ASP A 66 -15.04 -28.45 -24.32
CA ASP A 66 -15.62 -27.13 -24.56
C ASP A 66 -16.79 -26.81 -23.63
N GLU A 67 -17.66 -27.79 -23.36
CA GLU A 67 -18.84 -27.58 -22.53
C GLU A 67 -18.46 -27.25 -21.08
N LYS A 68 -17.49 -27.98 -20.51
CA LYS A 68 -16.96 -27.71 -19.17
C LYS A 68 -16.23 -26.38 -19.12
N LEU A 69 -15.40 -26.07 -20.10
CA LEU A 69 -14.70 -24.79 -20.19
C LEU A 69 -15.71 -23.63 -20.19
N SER A 70 -16.71 -23.68 -21.06
CA SER A 70 -17.73 -22.61 -21.16
C SER A 70 -18.47 -22.37 -19.83
N ALA A 71 -18.84 -23.43 -19.12
CA ALA A 71 -19.51 -23.30 -17.83
C ALA A 71 -18.59 -22.73 -16.74
N ILE A 72 -17.32 -23.17 -16.71
CA ILE A 72 -16.33 -22.66 -15.74
C ILE A 72 -16.05 -21.18 -16.00
N GLU A 73 -15.81 -20.79 -17.25
CA GLU A 73 -15.50 -19.39 -17.59
C GLU A 73 -16.60 -18.42 -17.16
N LYS A 74 -17.88 -18.76 -17.44
CA LYS A 74 -19.02 -17.93 -17.05
C LYS A 74 -19.13 -17.79 -15.54
N ALA A 75 -18.98 -18.87 -14.78
CA ALA A 75 -19.00 -18.82 -13.33
C ALA A 75 -17.79 -18.03 -12.77
N CYS A 76 -16.59 -18.17 -13.37
CA CYS A 76 -15.43 -17.38 -12.99
C CYS A 76 -15.63 -15.89 -13.26
N ASP A 77 -16.28 -15.50 -14.35
CA ASP A 77 -16.58 -14.10 -14.67
C ASP A 77 -17.45 -13.45 -13.60
N GLU A 78 -18.45 -14.18 -13.07
CA GLU A 78 -19.28 -13.70 -11.96
C GLU A 78 -18.49 -13.61 -10.63
N VAL A 79 -17.48 -14.46 -10.40
CA VAL A 79 -16.55 -14.33 -9.28
C VAL A 79 -15.65 -13.11 -9.45
N ILE A 80 -15.08 -12.91 -10.65
CA ILE A 80 -14.20 -11.78 -10.97
C ILE A 80 -14.97 -10.45 -10.86
N SER A 81 -16.22 -10.38 -11.35
CA SER A 81 -17.04 -9.17 -11.25
C SER A 81 -17.47 -8.83 -9.82
N GLY A 82 -17.42 -9.82 -8.91
CA GLY A 82 -17.86 -9.68 -7.52
C GLY A 82 -19.34 -9.99 -7.28
N GLU A 83 -20.09 -10.40 -8.31
CA GLU A 83 -21.51 -10.81 -8.18
C GLU A 83 -21.68 -11.94 -7.16
N LEU A 84 -20.70 -12.83 -7.06
CA LEU A 84 -20.70 -13.97 -6.13
C LEU A 84 -20.01 -13.70 -4.78
N ASN A 85 -19.65 -12.46 -4.44
CA ASN A 85 -18.95 -12.14 -3.20
C ASN A 85 -19.64 -12.65 -1.92
N GLY A 86 -20.98 -12.72 -1.91
CA GLY A 86 -21.77 -13.25 -0.79
C GLY A 86 -21.61 -14.76 -0.55
N HIS A 87 -20.90 -15.46 -1.43
CA HIS A 87 -20.64 -16.90 -1.37
C HIS A 87 -19.23 -17.26 -0.87
N PHE A 88 -18.46 -16.26 -0.38
CA PHE A 88 -17.10 -16.41 0.16
C PHE A 88 -17.02 -15.92 1.61
N PRO A 89 -17.60 -16.68 2.57
CA PRO A 89 -17.79 -16.22 3.94
C PRO A 89 -16.64 -16.58 4.89
N LEU A 90 -15.54 -17.20 4.40
CA LEU A 90 -14.52 -17.78 5.26
C LEU A 90 -13.65 -16.72 5.92
N VAL A 91 -13.34 -16.95 7.20
CA VAL A 91 -12.43 -16.11 7.96
C VAL A 91 -10.97 -16.34 7.56
N VAL A 92 -10.13 -15.35 7.84
CA VAL A 92 -8.67 -15.43 7.69
C VAL A 92 -8.07 -16.52 8.58
N TRP A 93 -8.63 -16.72 9.77
CA TRP A 93 -8.18 -17.67 10.80
C TRP A 93 -8.62 -19.10 10.49
N GLN A 94 -8.25 -19.60 9.32
CA GLN A 94 -8.53 -20.94 8.79
C GLN A 94 -7.23 -21.76 8.70
N THR A 95 -7.23 -22.88 7.97
CA THR A 95 -5.98 -23.62 7.72
C THR A 95 -4.95 -22.75 7.04
N GLY A 96 -3.71 -22.81 7.50
CA GLY A 96 -2.65 -21.93 7.07
C GLY A 96 -2.19 -22.11 5.61
N SER A 97 -2.55 -23.21 4.96
CA SER A 97 -2.36 -23.45 3.53
C SER A 97 -3.39 -22.75 2.63
N GLY A 98 -4.48 -22.22 3.21
CA GLY A 98 -5.60 -21.65 2.45
C GLY A 98 -6.47 -22.67 1.73
N THR A 99 -6.38 -23.95 2.11
CA THR A 99 -7.15 -25.03 1.46
C THR A 99 -8.65 -24.78 1.49
N GLN A 100 -9.21 -24.28 2.59
CA GLN A 100 -10.65 -24.00 2.65
C GLN A 100 -11.04 -22.87 1.67
N SER A 101 -10.23 -21.82 1.51
CA SER A 101 -10.50 -20.77 0.51
C SER A 101 -10.42 -21.31 -0.92
N ASN A 102 -9.43 -22.16 -1.23
CA ASN A 102 -9.35 -22.82 -2.54
C ASN A 102 -10.58 -23.69 -2.79
N MET A 103 -11.01 -24.48 -1.78
CA MET A 103 -12.22 -25.31 -1.91
C MET A 103 -13.49 -24.49 -1.98
N ASN A 104 -13.57 -23.36 -1.27
CA ASN A 104 -14.70 -22.44 -1.39
C ASN A 104 -14.83 -21.94 -2.84
N ALA A 105 -13.74 -21.52 -3.47
CA ALA A 105 -13.75 -21.12 -4.87
C ALA A 105 -14.15 -22.29 -5.79
N ASN A 106 -13.59 -23.49 -5.58
CA ASN A 106 -13.94 -24.67 -6.36
C ASN A 106 -15.42 -25.04 -6.24
N GLU A 107 -15.97 -25.03 -5.03
CA GLU A 107 -17.38 -25.36 -4.76
C GLU A 107 -18.33 -24.33 -5.37
N VAL A 108 -18.05 -23.04 -5.21
CA VAL A 108 -18.87 -21.95 -5.76
C VAL A 108 -18.87 -22.01 -7.29
N ILE A 109 -17.70 -22.11 -7.92
CA ILE A 109 -17.58 -22.17 -9.39
C ILE A 109 -18.25 -23.42 -9.95
N ALA A 110 -18.07 -24.59 -9.30
CA ALA A 110 -18.70 -25.83 -9.78
C ALA A 110 -20.23 -25.77 -9.69
N ASN A 111 -20.79 -25.33 -8.55
CA ASN A 111 -22.23 -25.26 -8.35
C ASN A 111 -22.88 -24.19 -9.24
N ARG A 112 -22.27 -23.01 -9.36
CA ARG A 112 -22.76 -21.97 -10.27
C ARG A 112 -22.66 -22.40 -11.73
N GLY A 113 -21.56 -23.03 -12.13
CA GLY A 113 -21.39 -23.57 -13.47
C GLY A 113 -22.38 -24.68 -13.81
N ASN A 114 -22.73 -25.54 -12.86
CA ASN A 114 -23.76 -26.55 -13.02
C ASN A 114 -25.15 -25.92 -13.22
N GLU A 115 -25.49 -24.87 -12.47
CA GLU A 115 -26.73 -24.13 -12.66
C GLU A 115 -26.79 -23.47 -14.05
N ILE A 116 -25.70 -22.80 -14.48
CA ILE A 116 -25.57 -22.21 -15.83
C ILE A 116 -25.74 -23.26 -16.92
N ALA A 117 -25.18 -24.46 -16.73
CA ALA A 117 -25.31 -25.58 -17.67
C ALA A 117 -26.68 -26.28 -17.63
N GLY A 118 -27.49 -26.02 -16.61
CA GLY A 118 -28.79 -26.68 -16.39
C GLY A 118 -28.69 -28.19 -16.07
N LYS A 119 -27.51 -28.68 -15.70
CA LYS A 119 -27.22 -30.07 -15.36
C LYS A 119 -25.96 -30.20 -14.48
N LYS A 120 -25.85 -31.36 -13.80
CA LYS A 120 -24.61 -31.69 -13.05
C LYS A 120 -23.47 -32.03 -14.01
N LEU A 121 -22.68 -31.04 -14.39
CA LEU A 121 -21.57 -31.12 -15.36
C LEU A 121 -20.23 -31.10 -14.69
N LEU A 122 -20.06 -30.31 -13.63
CA LEU A 122 -18.81 -29.96 -13.00
C LEU A 122 -18.71 -30.55 -11.58
N HIS A 123 -17.50 -31.00 -11.23
CA HIS A 123 -17.14 -31.41 -9.88
C HIS A 123 -16.03 -30.50 -9.31
N PRO A 124 -16.11 -30.04 -8.05
CA PRO A 124 -15.14 -29.11 -7.48
C PRO A 124 -13.69 -29.59 -7.57
N ASN A 125 -13.43 -30.87 -7.27
CA ASN A 125 -12.05 -31.43 -7.28
C ASN A 125 -11.63 -31.89 -8.67
N ASP A 126 -12.51 -32.59 -9.41
CA ASP A 126 -12.12 -33.26 -10.64
C ASP A 126 -12.04 -32.30 -11.84
N ASP A 127 -12.80 -31.20 -11.80
CA ASP A 127 -12.88 -30.26 -12.92
C ASP A 127 -12.28 -28.89 -12.56
N ILE A 128 -12.75 -28.24 -11.47
CA ILE A 128 -12.30 -26.90 -11.12
C ILE A 128 -10.88 -26.92 -10.56
N ASN A 129 -10.54 -27.93 -9.76
CA ASN A 129 -9.18 -28.10 -9.19
C ASN A 129 -8.25 -28.98 -10.05
N LYS A 130 -8.66 -29.30 -11.27
CA LYS A 130 -7.88 -30.18 -12.16
C LYS A 130 -6.46 -29.67 -12.36
N SER A 131 -5.46 -30.57 -12.24
CA SER A 131 -4.03 -30.29 -12.37
C SER A 131 -3.48 -29.32 -11.28
N GLN A 132 -4.18 -29.17 -10.16
CA GLN A 132 -3.85 -28.19 -9.11
C GLN A 132 -3.83 -28.84 -7.72
N SER A 133 -3.21 -28.13 -6.77
CA SER A 133 -3.33 -28.35 -5.33
C SER A 133 -3.67 -27.02 -4.66
N SER A 134 -4.26 -27.04 -3.45
CA SER A 134 -4.37 -25.81 -2.65
C SER A 134 -3.00 -25.18 -2.37
N ASN A 135 -1.98 -26.02 -2.30
CA ASN A 135 -0.62 -25.59 -1.95
C ASN A 135 0.03 -24.70 -3.03
N ASP A 136 -0.32 -24.89 -4.30
CA ASP A 136 0.16 -24.04 -5.39
C ASP A 136 -0.87 -22.99 -5.85
N THR A 137 -2.18 -23.22 -5.65
CA THR A 137 -3.22 -22.25 -6.03
C THR A 137 -3.27 -21.05 -5.09
N PHE A 138 -3.22 -21.27 -3.77
CA PHE A 138 -3.36 -20.17 -2.82
C PHE A 138 -2.21 -19.15 -2.94
N PRO A 139 -0.91 -19.54 -2.95
CA PRO A 139 0.18 -18.59 -3.17
C PRO A 139 0.11 -17.91 -4.55
N THR A 140 -0.38 -18.59 -5.59
CA THR A 140 -0.63 -17.97 -6.90
C THR A 140 -1.70 -16.89 -6.80
N ALA A 141 -2.82 -17.16 -6.13
CA ALA A 141 -3.87 -16.15 -5.89
C ALA A 141 -3.34 -14.96 -5.05
N MET A 142 -2.46 -15.22 -4.07
CA MET A 142 -1.79 -14.16 -3.30
C MET A 142 -0.99 -13.22 -4.21
N HIS A 143 -0.18 -13.76 -5.11
CA HIS A 143 0.65 -12.99 -6.04
C HIS A 143 -0.21 -12.19 -7.03
N ILE A 144 -1.24 -12.81 -7.63
CA ILE A 144 -2.16 -12.09 -8.52
C ILE A 144 -2.84 -10.92 -7.78
N ALA A 145 -3.40 -11.17 -6.60
CA ALA A 145 -4.06 -10.14 -5.80
C ALA A 145 -3.12 -9.01 -5.40
N ALA A 146 -1.88 -9.32 -5.00
CA ALA A 146 -0.87 -8.34 -4.63
C ALA A 146 -0.49 -7.44 -5.81
N VAL A 147 -0.18 -8.04 -6.98
CA VAL A 147 0.20 -7.29 -8.18
C VAL A 147 -0.94 -6.39 -8.65
N GLU A 148 -2.16 -6.91 -8.76
CA GLU A 148 -3.31 -6.12 -9.20
C GLU A 148 -3.62 -4.98 -8.22
N SER A 149 -3.59 -5.24 -6.91
CA SER A 149 -3.86 -4.20 -5.91
C SER A 149 -2.82 -3.08 -5.94
N ILE A 150 -1.53 -3.40 -6.11
CA ILE A 150 -0.47 -2.40 -6.21
C ILE A 150 -0.60 -1.60 -7.50
N GLU A 151 -0.69 -2.28 -8.65
CA GLU A 151 -0.67 -1.58 -9.95
C GLU A 151 -1.97 -0.84 -10.27
N ASN A 152 -3.14 -1.40 -9.88
CA ASN A 152 -4.44 -0.83 -10.23
C ASN A 152 -4.94 0.21 -9.22
N ASN A 153 -4.52 0.14 -7.94
CA ASN A 153 -5.05 1.00 -6.88
C ASN A 153 -3.96 1.89 -6.25
N LEU A 154 -2.83 1.30 -5.81
CA LEU A 154 -1.82 2.06 -5.08
C LEU A 154 -1.03 2.99 -6.00
N PHE A 155 -0.54 2.53 -7.14
CA PHE A 155 0.23 3.37 -8.07
C PHE A 155 -0.55 4.59 -8.55
N PRO A 156 -1.81 4.48 -8.99
CA PRO A 156 -2.59 5.67 -9.34
C PRO A 156 -2.69 6.70 -8.21
N SER A 157 -2.88 6.24 -6.96
CA SER A 157 -2.94 7.14 -5.79
C SER A 157 -1.60 7.86 -5.56
N ILE A 158 -0.48 7.14 -5.65
CA ILE A 158 0.86 7.73 -5.53
C ILE A 158 1.10 8.74 -6.66
N ASP A 159 0.74 8.42 -7.90
CA ASP A 159 0.96 9.28 -9.05
C ASP A 159 0.18 10.60 -8.95
N VAL A 160 -1.06 10.55 -8.46
CA VAL A 160 -1.87 11.75 -8.19
C VAL A 160 -1.20 12.64 -7.14
N LEU A 161 -0.72 12.08 -6.04
CA LEU A 161 -0.03 12.85 -4.99
C LEU A 161 1.30 13.45 -5.49
N ILE A 162 2.08 12.70 -6.27
CA ILE A 162 3.28 13.20 -6.93
C ILE A 162 2.95 14.38 -7.86
N ALA A 163 1.90 14.26 -8.66
CA ALA A 163 1.48 15.35 -9.56
C ALA A 163 1.04 16.60 -8.77
N THR A 164 0.36 16.42 -7.65
CA THR A 164 -0.01 17.53 -6.75
C THR A 164 1.23 18.22 -6.18
N PHE A 165 2.23 17.47 -5.70
CA PHE A 165 3.47 18.09 -5.22
C PHE A 165 4.23 18.82 -6.34
N LYS A 166 4.30 18.28 -7.56
CA LYS A 166 4.89 18.99 -8.71
C LYS A 166 4.22 20.34 -8.99
N ARG A 167 2.87 20.38 -8.90
CA ARG A 167 2.12 21.64 -9.02
C ARG A 167 2.47 22.61 -7.91
N LEU A 168 2.46 22.14 -6.65
CA LEU A 168 2.80 22.96 -5.48
C LEU A 168 4.24 23.47 -5.51
N GLU A 169 5.22 22.68 -5.98
CA GLU A 169 6.59 23.14 -6.20
C GLU A 169 6.62 24.36 -7.10
N LYS A 170 5.95 24.28 -8.26
CA LYS A 170 5.90 25.36 -9.23
C LYS A 170 5.18 26.62 -8.69
N GLU A 171 4.05 26.42 -7.99
CA GLU A 171 3.26 27.53 -7.42
C GLU A 171 4.01 28.28 -6.29
N ASN A 172 5.00 27.63 -5.66
CA ASN A 172 5.75 28.16 -4.53
C ASN A 172 7.22 28.48 -4.87
N GLU A 173 7.57 28.55 -6.16
CA GLU A 173 8.90 29.00 -6.60
C GLU A 173 9.22 30.39 -6.05
N GLY A 174 10.45 30.59 -5.59
CA GLY A 174 10.92 31.87 -5.07
C GLY A 174 10.45 32.26 -3.66
N ILE A 175 9.63 31.44 -3.00
CA ILE A 175 9.22 31.68 -1.61
C ILE A 175 10.32 31.12 -0.70
N VAL A 176 11.09 32.01 -0.08
CA VAL A 176 12.17 31.67 0.85
C VAL A 176 11.65 31.67 2.28
N LYS A 177 12.03 30.65 3.06
CA LYS A 177 11.65 30.45 4.45
C LYS A 177 12.84 29.99 5.29
N SER A 178 12.71 30.04 6.62
CA SER A 178 13.68 29.40 7.51
C SER A 178 13.61 27.88 7.36
N GLY A 179 14.73 27.24 7.05
CA GLY A 179 14.90 25.80 7.18
C GLY A 179 14.92 25.40 8.66
N ARG A 180 14.63 24.12 8.95
CA ARG A 180 14.71 23.58 10.32
C ARG A 180 15.37 22.22 10.34
N THR A 181 16.31 22.06 11.28
CA THR A 181 16.89 20.78 11.66
C THR A 181 16.75 20.62 13.17
N HIS A 182 16.44 19.43 13.67
CA HIS A 182 16.14 19.20 15.09
C HIS A 182 14.97 20.08 15.64
N LEU A 183 14.06 20.51 14.76
CA LEU A 183 13.04 21.55 15.03
C LEU A 183 13.61 22.91 15.46
N GLN A 184 14.91 23.14 15.28
CA GLN A 184 15.57 24.42 15.53
C GLN A 184 15.76 25.16 14.21
N ASP A 185 15.82 26.50 14.29
CA ASP A 185 16.08 27.35 13.13
C ASP A 185 17.41 26.99 12.47
N ALA A 186 17.40 26.91 11.16
CA ALA A 186 18.56 26.64 10.34
C ALA A 186 18.69 27.68 9.22
N VAL A 187 19.61 27.45 8.29
CA VAL A 187 19.81 28.31 7.11
C VAL A 187 18.55 28.33 6.22
N PRO A 188 18.40 29.36 5.37
CA PRO A 188 17.26 29.46 4.46
C PRO A 188 17.13 28.28 3.51
N ILE A 189 15.88 28.00 3.13
CA ILE A 189 15.47 27.07 2.08
C ILE A 189 14.30 27.66 1.32
N SER A 190 14.09 27.33 0.06
CA SER A 190 12.82 27.67 -0.58
C SER A 190 11.73 26.66 -0.20
N PHE A 191 10.48 27.12 -0.12
CA PHE A 191 9.34 26.22 0.13
C PHE A 191 9.17 25.20 -1.01
N SER A 192 9.46 25.59 -2.23
CA SER A 192 9.52 24.69 -3.38
C SER A 192 10.55 23.56 -3.20
N GLN A 193 11.75 23.85 -2.66
CA GLN A 193 12.77 22.83 -2.37
C GLN A 193 12.31 21.86 -1.28
N GLU A 194 11.63 22.33 -0.23
CA GLU A 194 11.06 21.50 0.82
C GLU A 194 10.01 20.53 0.24
N ILE A 195 9.07 21.02 -0.60
CA ILE A 195 8.09 20.22 -1.29
C ILE A 195 8.74 19.18 -2.24
N SER A 196 9.81 19.58 -2.94
CA SER A 196 10.55 18.68 -3.84
C SER A 196 11.12 17.47 -3.09
N GLY A 197 11.53 17.66 -1.83
CA GLY A 197 11.94 16.58 -0.95
C GLY A 197 10.81 15.58 -0.68
N TRP A 198 9.62 16.06 -0.38
CA TRP A 198 8.42 15.19 -0.17
C TRP A 198 8.06 14.42 -1.44
N ARG A 199 8.05 15.09 -2.58
CA ARG A 199 7.80 14.44 -3.88
C ARG A 199 8.79 13.31 -4.15
N ASN A 200 10.07 13.59 -3.99
CA ASN A 200 11.11 12.61 -4.29
C ASN A 200 11.07 11.38 -3.37
N MET A 201 10.62 11.53 -2.12
CA MET A 201 10.35 10.39 -1.23
C MET A 201 9.34 9.42 -1.84
N LEU A 202 8.27 9.94 -2.46
CA LEU A 202 7.24 9.12 -3.12
C LEU A 202 7.77 8.46 -4.41
N GLU A 203 8.47 9.22 -5.25
CA GLU A 203 9.07 8.69 -6.48
C GLU A 203 10.05 7.55 -6.20
N LYS A 204 10.90 7.69 -5.17
CA LYS A 204 11.84 6.63 -4.77
C LYS A 204 11.13 5.39 -4.24
N THR A 205 10.12 5.54 -3.40
CA THR A 205 9.40 4.39 -2.87
C THR A 205 8.51 3.71 -3.91
N LYS A 206 7.96 4.45 -4.87
CA LYS A 206 7.30 3.84 -6.04
C LYS A 206 8.27 2.94 -6.82
N GLY A 207 9.49 3.43 -7.09
CA GLY A 207 10.53 2.61 -7.73
C GLY A 207 10.92 1.36 -6.94
N MET A 208 10.90 1.40 -5.60
CA MET A 208 11.11 0.20 -4.76
C MET A 208 9.97 -0.81 -4.95
N LEU A 209 8.72 -0.35 -5.04
CA LEU A 209 7.56 -1.22 -5.32
C LEU A 209 7.64 -1.82 -6.74
N GLU A 210 8.05 -1.06 -7.73
CA GLU A 210 8.25 -1.55 -9.10
C GLU A 210 9.28 -2.69 -9.15
N LEU A 211 10.38 -2.58 -8.38
CA LEU A 211 11.36 -3.66 -8.25
C LEU A 211 10.77 -4.90 -7.56
N ALA A 212 9.95 -4.72 -6.53
CA ALA A 212 9.33 -5.82 -5.80
C ALA A 212 8.29 -6.58 -6.66
N LEU A 213 7.63 -5.91 -7.60
CA LEU A 213 6.67 -6.55 -8.51
C LEU A 213 7.33 -7.62 -9.41
N VAL A 214 8.63 -7.59 -9.63
CA VAL A 214 9.32 -8.58 -10.45
C VAL A 214 9.14 -9.98 -9.86
N GLY A 215 9.43 -10.17 -8.57
CA GLY A 215 9.25 -11.46 -7.89
C GLY A 215 7.77 -11.82 -7.70
N LEU A 216 6.90 -10.84 -7.40
CA LEU A 216 5.46 -11.08 -7.26
C LEU A 216 4.79 -11.57 -8.56
N LYS A 217 5.39 -11.37 -9.71
CA LYS A 217 4.89 -11.85 -11.01
C LYS A 217 5.30 -13.29 -11.33
N GLU A 218 6.01 -13.97 -10.43
CA GLU A 218 6.33 -15.40 -10.53
C GLU A 218 5.26 -16.24 -9.83
N LEU A 219 4.69 -17.22 -10.55
CA LEU A 219 3.55 -18.00 -10.06
C LEU A 219 3.95 -19.42 -9.63
N ALA A 220 3.47 -19.82 -8.46
CA ALA A 220 3.69 -21.16 -7.89
C ALA A 220 2.93 -22.27 -8.61
N LEU A 221 1.85 -21.94 -9.33
CA LEU A 221 0.96 -22.92 -9.96
C LEU A 221 1.73 -23.87 -10.88
N GLY A 222 1.37 -25.14 -10.82
CA GLY A 222 2.07 -26.24 -11.47
C GLY A 222 3.01 -27.03 -10.55
N GLY A 223 3.30 -26.51 -9.33
CA GLY A 223 4.07 -27.24 -8.32
C GLY A 223 3.26 -28.34 -7.63
N THR A 224 1.96 -28.22 -7.60
CA THR A 224 1.02 -29.08 -6.90
C THR A 224 1.30 -29.22 -5.39
N ALA A 225 1.33 -30.45 -4.85
CA ALA A 225 1.36 -30.68 -3.41
C ALA A 225 2.68 -30.27 -2.72
N VAL A 226 3.82 -30.55 -3.36
CA VAL A 226 5.17 -30.38 -2.79
C VAL A 226 6.20 -29.78 -3.76
N GLY A 227 5.76 -29.29 -4.91
CA GLY A 227 6.64 -28.66 -5.90
C GLY A 227 7.06 -29.57 -7.07
N THR A 228 6.72 -30.85 -7.06
CA THR A 228 7.10 -31.84 -8.08
C THR A 228 6.22 -31.81 -9.34
N GLY A 229 5.08 -31.14 -9.28
CA GLY A 229 4.11 -31.10 -10.39
C GLY A 229 3.35 -32.41 -10.58
N LEU A 230 3.20 -33.21 -9.53
CA LEU A 230 2.47 -34.50 -9.59
C LEU A 230 1.08 -34.29 -10.18
N ASN A 231 0.71 -35.12 -11.17
CA ASN A 231 -0.58 -35.12 -11.89
C ASN A 231 -0.86 -33.88 -12.76
N THR A 232 0.14 -33.04 -13.06
CA THR A 232 0.01 -31.96 -14.05
C THR A 232 0.47 -32.43 -15.44
N PRO A 233 -0.22 -32.04 -16.52
CA PRO A 233 0.32 -32.25 -17.86
C PRO A 233 1.50 -31.32 -18.13
N LYS A 234 2.43 -31.79 -18.98
CA LYS A 234 3.57 -30.98 -19.40
C LYS A 234 3.10 -29.66 -20.05
N GLY A 235 3.69 -28.54 -19.64
CA GLY A 235 3.37 -27.22 -20.16
C GLY A 235 2.17 -26.54 -19.45
N PHE A 236 1.62 -27.15 -18.41
CA PHE A 236 0.48 -26.58 -17.66
C PHE A 236 0.86 -25.27 -16.93
N ALA A 237 1.99 -25.26 -16.26
CA ALA A 237 2.44 -24.10 -15.46
C ALA A 237 2.66 -22.87 -16.36
N GLU A 238 3.32 -23.04 -17.48
CA GLU A 238 3.57 -22.00 -18.48
C GLU A 238 2.24 -21.51 -19.10
N ALA A 239 1.37 -22.44 -19.48
CA ALA A 239 0.07 -22.13 -20.06
C ALA A 239 -0.80 -21.30 -19.12
N VAL A 240 -0.81 -21.63 -17.83
CA VAL A 240 -1.58 -20.84 -16.83
C VAL A 240 -0.99 -19.44 -16.66
N ALA A 241 0.33 -19.29 -16.58
CA ALA A 241 0.96 -17.98 -16.45
C ALA A 241 0.66 -17.08 -17.68
N GLU A 242 0.62 -17.67 -18.89
CA GLU A 242 0.18 -16.96 -20.10
C GLU A 242 -1.28 -16.52 -20.01
N GLU A 243 -2.20 -17.42 -19.61
CA GLU A 243 -3.61 -17.09 -19.47
C GLU A 243 -3.89 -16.04 -18.37
N VAL A 244 -3.19 -16.12 -17.23
CA VAL A 244 -3.26 -15.08 -16.20
C VAL A 244 -2.78 -13.73 -16.78
N SER A 245 -1.71 -13.74 -17.56
CA SER A 245 -1.20 -12.53 -18.21
C SER A 245 -2.22 -11.91 -19.17
N VAL A 246 -2.93 -12.75 -19.95
CA VAL A 246 -3.99 -12.29 -20.85
C VAL A 246 -5.17 -11.72 -20.07
N LEU A 247 -5.60 -12.39 -19.00
CA LEU A 247 -6.78 -11.99 -18.23
C LEU A 247 -6.56 -10.69 -17.44
N THR A 248 -5.32 -10.46 -16.96
CA THR A 248 -4.99 -9.29 -16.14
C THR A 248 -4.40 -8.13 -16.94
N GLY A 249 -3.93 -8.38 -18.16
CA GLY A 249 -3.14 -7.42 -18.94
C GLY A 249 -1.74 -7.17 -18.36
N LYS A 250 -1.27 -8.02 -17.43
CA LYS A 250 0.02 -7.91 -16.74
C LYS A 250 0.87 -9.13 -17.03
N LYS A 251 2.17 -8.94 -17.19
CA LYS A 251 3.07 -10.05 -17.51
C LYS A 251 3.39 -10.88 -16.27
N PHE A 252 2.79 -12.05 -16.15
CA PHE A 252 3.15 -13.10 -15.20
C PHE A 252 3.97 -14.19 -15.87
N ILE A 253 4.81 -14.85 -15.08
CA ILE A 253 5.61 -16.00 -15.51
C ILE A 253 5.47 -17.14 -14.50
N THR A 254 5.79 -18.35 -14.91
CA THR A 254 5.87 -19.48 -14.00
C THR A 254 7.16 -19.38 -13.16
N ALA A 255 7.10 -19.60 -11.83
CA ALA A 255 8.28 -19.61 -10.99
C ALA A 255 9.25 -20.71 -11.43
N GLU A 256 10.53 -20.39 -11.52
CA GLU A 256 11.59 -21.32 -11.93
C GLU A 256 11.71 -22.49 -10.94
N ASN A 257 11.63 -22.18 -9.65
CA ASN A 257 11.72 -23.18 -8.58
C ASN A 257 10.40 -23.29 -7.81
N LYS A 258 9.64 -24.35 -8.08
CA LYS A 258 8.33 -24.59 -7.44
C LYS A 258 8.45 -24.96 -5.96
N TYR A 259 9.57 -25.54 -5.52
CA TYR A 259 9.81 -25.84 -4.10
C TYR A 259 9.96 -24.55 -3.30
N HIS A 260 10.70 -23.58 -3.82
CA HIS A 260 10.80 -22.24 -3.25
C HIS A 260 9.42 -21.55 -3.22
N ALA A 261 8.72 -21.51 -4.33
CA ALA A 261 7.45 -20.81 -4.47
C ALA A 261 6.34 -21.33 -3.53
N LEU A 262 6.37 -22.61 -3.13
CA LEU A 262 5.43 -23.17 -2.16
C LEU A 262 5.83 -22.83 -0.72
N THR A 263 7.12 -22.82 -0.42
CA THR A 263 7.65 -22.74 0.95
C THR A 263 7.96 -21.31 1.38
N SER A 264 8.65 -20.54 0.52
CA SER A 264 9.01 -19.17 0.82
C SER A 264 7.88 -18.18 0.47
N LYS A 265 7.88 -17.06 1.16
CA LYS A 265 7.02 -15.90 0.90
C LYS A 265 7.83 -14.61 0.91
N ASP A 266 9.10 -14.73 0.58
CA ASP A 266 10.09 -13.64 0.59
C ASP A 266 9.76 -12.53 -0.40
N GLU A 267 9.12 -12.82 -1.54
CA GLU A 267 8.65 -11.80 -2.47
C GLU A 267 7.58 -10.90 -1.83
N LEU A 268 6.67 -11.48 -1.04
CA LEU A 268 5.67 -10.71 -0.29
C LEU A 268 6.32 -9.92 0.86
N VAL A 269 7.33 -10.47 1.53
CA VAL A 269 8.11 -9.76 2.57
C VAL A 269 8.85 -8.57 1.95
N PHE A 270 9.54 -8.78 0.84
CA PHE A 270 10.27 -7.72 0.14
C PHE A 270 9.33 -6.60 -0.33
N ALA A 271 8.22 -6.95 -0.95
CA ALA A 271 7.21 -5.98 -1.39
C ALA A 271 6.58 -5.24 -0.19
N HIS A 272 6.31 -5.93 0.92
CA HIS A 272 5.78 -5.27 2.13
C HIS A 272 6.81 -4.35 2.77
N GLY A 273 8.10 -4.69 2.71
CA GLY A 273 9.20 -3.79 3.10
C GLY A 273 9.18 -2.46 2.32
N ALA A 274 8.86 -2.52 1.01
CA ALA A 274 8.67 -1.31 0.20
C ALA A 274 7.39 -0.52 0.61
N LEU A 275 6.28 -1.21 0.93
CA LEU A 275 5.08 -0.57 1.50
C LEU A 275 5.37 0.11 2.83
N LYS A 276 6.18 -0.51 3.69
CA LYS A 276 6.66 0.10 4.94
C LYS A 276 7.49 1.35 4.70
N ALA A 277 8.40 1.33 3.72
CA ALA A 277 9.19 2.51 3.35
C ALA A 277 8.28 3.66 2.88
N LEU A 278 7.26 3.37 2.08
CA LEU A 278 6.24 4.35 1.68
C LEU A 278 5.49 4.90 2.89
N ALA A 279 5.04 4.04 3.80
CA ALA A 279 4.35 4.44 5.03
C ALA A 279 5.21 5.36 5.91
N ALA A 280 6.50 5.06 6.07
CA ALA A 280 7.44 5.88 6.84
C ALA A 280 7.60 7.28 6.21
N ASN A 281 7.71 7.36 4.88
CA ASN A 281 7.77 8.63 4.17
C ASN A 281 6.47 9.43 4.29
N LEU A 282 5.32 8.79 4.16
CA LEU A 282 4.02 9.45 4.33
C LEU A 282 3.81 9.97 5.75
N MET A 283 4.26 9.23 6.77
CA MET A 283 4.25 9.69 8.16
C MET A 283 5.09 10.96 8.33
N LYS A 284 6.29 10.98 7.76
CA LYS A 284 7.18 12.15 7.79
C LYS A 284 6.54 13.35 7.07
N ILE A 285 6.01 13.16 5.88
CA ILE A 285 5.34 14.21 5.10
C ILE A 285 4.14 14.78 5.86
N ALA A 286 3.27 13.92 6.38
CA ALA A 286 2.10 14.34 7.15
C ALA A 286 2.48 15.10 8.42
N ASN A 287 3.54 14.69 9.12
CA ASN A 287 4.04 15.40 10.29
C ASN A 287 4.63 16.77 9.93
N ASP A 288 5.39 16.90 8.85
CA ASP A 288 5.91 18.19 8.41
C ASP A 288 4.77 19.16 8.08
N ILE A 289 3.78 18.71 7.30
CA ILE A 289 2.61 19.53 6.94
C ILE A 289 1.86 19.95 8.21
N ARG A 290 1.64 19.05 9.15
CA ARG A 290 0.98 19.33 10.42
C ARG A 290 1.74 20.36 11.28
N TRP A 291 3.08 20.25 11.32
CA TRP A 291 3.93 21.22 12.00
C TRP A 291 3.86 22.59 11.33
N LEU A 292 4.02 22.67 10.03
CA LEU A 292 3.99 23.93 9.28
C LEU A 292 2.63 24.65 9.40
N ALA A 293 1.52 23.88 9.48
CA ALA A 293 0.16 24.40 9.64
C ALA A 293 -0.22 24.70 11.09
N SER A 294 0.64 24.39 12.07
CA SER A 294 0.30 24.52 13.49
C SER A 294 -0.01 25.96 13.88
N GLY A 295 -1.00 26.14 14.76
CA GLY A 295 -1.37 27.46 15.27
C GLY A 295 -2.88 27.69 15.22
N PRO A 296 -3.39 28.74 14.51
CA PRO A 296 -2.69 29.58 13.50
C PRO A 296 -1.82 30.72 14.05
N ARG A 297 -2.04 31.17 15.29
CA ARG A 297 -1.31 32.33 15.86
C ARG A 297 -0.17 31.95 16.79
N CYS A 298 -0.31 30.86 17.55
CA CYS A 298 0.64 30.44 18.58
C CYS A 298 1.54 29.26 18.15
N GLY A 299 1.52 28.87 16.89
CA GLY A 299 2.35 27.84 16.30
C GLY A 299 3.20 28.39 15.15
N LEU A 300 3.69 27.49 14.26
CA LEU A 300 4.51 27.89 13.11
C LEU A 300 3.70 28.71 12.12
N GLY A 301 2.51 28.25 11.72
CA GLY A 301 1.57 28.98 10.88
C GLY A 301 2.13 29.37 9.51
N GLU A 302 3.07 28.60 8.96
CA GLU A 302 3.74 28.91 7.69
C GLU A 302 2.96 28.47 6.46
N ILE A 303 2.00 27.55 6.63
CA ILE A 303 1.07 27.14 5.58
C ILE A 303 -0.37 27.11 6.10
N PHE A 304 -1.30 27.23 5.15
CA PHE A 304 -2.72 26.92 5.39
C PHE A 304 -3.05 25.58 4.73
N ILE A 305 -3.93 24.83 5.40
CA ILE A 305 -4.51 23.57 4.90
C ILE A 305 -6.04 23.70 4.84
N PRO A 306 -6.75 22.90 4.04
CA PRO A 306 -8.21 22.93 3.99
C PRO A 306 -8.85 22.67 5.35
N GLU A 307 -9.95 23.37 5.61
CA GLU A 307 -10.83 23.19 6.77
C GLU A 307 -11.94 22.20 6.38
N ASN A 308 -11.85 20.96 6.89
CA ASN A 308 -12.77 19.90 6.45
C ASN A 308 -13.94 19.68 7.41
N GLU A 309 -13.70 19.84 8.71
CA GLU A 309 -14.71 19.63 9.76
C GLU A 309 -14.41 20.46 11.03
N PRO A 310 -15.42 20.72 11.91
CA PRO A 310 -15.19 21.34 13.21
C PRO A 310 -14.22 20.53 14.06
N GLY A 311 -13.16 21.15 14.54
CA GLY A 311 -12.07 20.48 15.26
C GLY A 311 -12.28 20.32 16.76
N SER A 312 -13.38 20.83 17.33
CA SER A 312 -13.63 20.78 18.78
C SER A 312 -15.10 20.95 19.12
N SER A 313 -15.57 20.21 20.12
CA SER A 313 -16.92 20.33 20.66
C SER A 313 -17.10 21.53 21.62
N ILE A 314 -15.98 22.10 22.12
CA ILE A 314 -16.00 23.17 23.13
C ILE A 314 -15.22 24.44 22.75
N MET A 315 -14.44 24.39 21.64
CA MET A 315 -13.66 25.53 21.15
C MET A 315 -14.15 25.92 19.75
N PRO A 316 -15.11 26.86 19.63
CA PRO A 316 -15.65 27.26 18.35
C PRO A 316 -14.55 27.81 17.42
N GLY A 317 -14.58 27.41 16.14
CA GLY A 317 -13.61 27.84 15.13
C GLY A 317 -12.24 27.14 15.18
N LYS A 318 -12.05 26.17 16.06
CA LYS A 318 -10.84 25.33 16.03
C LYS A 318 -10.91 24.34 14.87
N VAL A 319 -9.85 24.29 14.06
CA VAL A 319 -9.67 23.34 12.96
C VAL A 319 -8.44 22.49 13.26
N ASN A 320 -8.56 21.19 13.07
CA ASN A 320 -7.46 20.23 13.29
C ASN A 320 -6.91 19.71 11.95
N PRO A 321 -5.63 19.30 11.90
CA PRO A 321 -5.03 18.68 10.73
C PRO A 321 -5.41 17.20 10.60
N THR A 322 -6.73 16.90 10.56
CA THR A 322 -7.29 15.54 10.67
C THR A 322 -6.83 14.59 9.60
N GLN A 323 -6.60 15.06 8.37
CA GLN A 323 -6.05 14.25 7.28
C GLN A 323 -4.60 13.82 7.56
N CYS A 324 -3.80 14.70 8.16
CA CYS A 324 -2.45 14.34 8.60
C CYS A 324 -2.48 13.31 9.74
N GLU A 325 -3.42 13.44 10.68
CA GLU A 325 -3.61 12.49 11.77
C GLU A 325 -4.01 11.11 11.23
N SER A 326 -4.98 11.07 10.32
CA SER A 326 -5.41 9.84 9.65
C SER A 326 -4.25 9.17 8.90
N MET A 327 -3.47 9.93 8.12
CA MET A 327 -2.33 9.39 7.38
C MET A 327 -1.26 8.80 8.32
N THR A 328 -1.00 9.43 9.46
CA THR A 328 -0.05 8.88 10.44
C THR A 328 -0.56 7.60 11.09
N MET A 329 -1.86 7.46 11.36
CA MET A 329 -2.46 6.20 11.85
C MET A 329 -2.38 5.09 10.81
N VAL A 330 -2.65 5.38 9.54
CA VAL A 330 -2.46 4.44 8.43
C VAL A 330 -1.02 3.94 8.39
N ALA A 331 -0.04 4.85 8.49
CA ALA A 331 1.37 4.49 8.50
C ALA A 331 1.74 3.57 9.68
N VAL A 332 1.22 3.82 10.87
CA VAL A 332 1.42 2.94 12.05
C VAL A 332 0.90 1.54 11.76
N GLN A 333 -0.32 1.42 11.21
CA GLN A 333 -0.91 0.11 10.90
C GLN A 333 -0.10 -0.66 9.86
N VAL A 334 0.36 0.00 8.79
CA VAL A 334 1.19 -0.63 7.76
C VAL A 334 2.52 -1.12 8.33
N ILE A 335 3.16 -0.34 9.20
CA ILE A 335 4.41 -0.74 9.88
C ILE A 335 4.17 -1.96 10.80
N ALA A 336 3.05 -2.01 11.49
CA ALA A 336 2.68 -3.17 12.32
C ALA A 336 2.43 -4.42 11.46
N ASN A 337 1.73 -4.27 10.35
CA ASN A 337 1.47 -5.36 9.39
C ASN A 337 2.77 -5.94 8.81
N ASP A 338 3.81 -5.13 8.59
CA ASP A 338 5.12 -5.59 8.13
C ASP A 338 5.73 -6.63 9.07
N THR A 339 5.62 -6.41 10.37
CA THR A 339 6.07 -7.37 11.37
C THR A 339 5.29 -8.69 11.28
N ALA A 340 3.97 -8.62 11.11
CA ALA A 340 3.13 -9.80 10.97
C ALA A 340 3.48 -10.60 9.69
N VAL A 341 3.68 -9.92 8.57
CA VAL A 341 4.07 -10.55 7.29
C VAL A 341 5.43 -11.22 7.40
N GLY A 342 6.45 -10.54 7.93
CA GLY A 342 7.80 -11.08 8.07
C GLY A 342 7.85 -12.27 9.03
N MET A 343 7.18 -12.17 10.18
CA MET A 343 7.12 -13.23 11.17
C MET A 343 6.42 -14.48 10.61
N ALA A 344 5.27 -14.32 9.96
CA ALA A 344 4.53 -15.41 9.36
C ALA A 344 5.28 -16.06 8.19
N ALA A 345 5.99 -15.29 7.37
CA ALA A 345 6.81 -15.80 6.29
C ALA A 345 7.97 -16.68 6.80
N SER A 346 8.52 -16.37 7.97
CA SER A 346 9.63 -17.15 8.59
C SER A 346 9.20 -18.53 9.10
N GLN A 347 7.91 -18.87 9.12
CA GLN A 347 7.35 -20.08 9.71
C GLN A 347 7.10 -21.22 8.71
N GLY A 348 7.64 -21.16 7.49
CA GLY A 348 7.60 -22.27 6.54
C GLY A 348 8.36 -23.50 7.06
N ASN A 349 7.74 -24.69 6.94
CA ASN A 349 8.34 -25.95 7.37
C ASN A 349 8.37 -26.93 6.19
N PHE A 350 9.57 -27.43 5.84
CA PHE A 350 9.76 -28.31 4.69
C PHE A 350 9.16 -27.71 3.40
N GLU A 351 8.20 -28.35 2.77
CA GLU A 351 7.70 -28.04 1.44
C GLU A 351 6.52 -27.06 1.42
N LEU A 352 6.09 -26.48 2.58
CA LEU A 352 4.97 -25.56 2.62
C LEU A 352 5.05 -24.53 3.75
N ASN A 353 4.72 -23.29 3.47
CA ASN A 353 4.35 -22.30 4.47
C ASN A 353 2.85 -22.41 4.77
N VAL A 354 2.49 -22.53 6.06
CA VAL A 354 1.09 -22.64 6.51
C VAL A 354 0.62 -21.43 7.32
N PHE A 355 1.09 -20.24 6.95
CA PHE A 355 0.67 -18.94 7.47
C PHE A 355 0.17 -18.00 6.36
N MET A 356 -0.15 -18.54 5.19
CA MET A 356 -0.48 -17.78 4.00
C MET A 356 -1.72 -16.87 4.15
N PRO A 357 -2.82 -17.28 4.80
CA PRO A 357 -3.97 -16.40 4.97
C PRO A 357 -3.66 -15.13 5.77
N VAL A 358 -2.90 -15.21 6.86
CA VAL A 358 -2.53 -14.03 7.66
C VAL A 358 -1.52 -13.14 6.92
N ILE A 359 -0.61 -13.73 6.14
CA ILE A 359 0.34 -12.95 5.31
C ILE A 359 -0.44 -12.08 4.33
N ILE A 360 -1.30 -12.68 3.54
CA ILE A 360 -1.99 -11.94 2.46
C ILE A 360 -3.05 -10.97 3.00
N TYR A 361 -3.69 -11.27 4.11
CA TYR A 361 -4.62 -10.36 4.76
C TYR A 361 -3.92 -9.05 5.16
N ASN A 362 -2.79 -9.15 5.88
CA ASN A 362 -2.02 -7.98 6.31
C ASN A 362 -1.41 -7.22 5.13
N PHE A 363 -0.95 -7.96 4.10
CA PHE A 363 -0.41 -7.36 2.88
C PHE A 363 -1.46 -6.52 2.15
N LEU A 364 -2.62 -7.09 1.85
CA LEU A 364 -3.69 -6.41 1.12
C LEU A 364 -4.33 -5.29 1.94
N GLN A 365 -4.44 -5.45 3.27
CA GLN A 365 -4.87 -4.36 4.14
C GLN A 365 -3.91 -3.16 4.03
N SER A 366 -2.59 -3.41 4.03
CA SER A 366 -1.59 -2.36 3.89
C SER A 366 -1.70 -1.63 2.55
N VAL A 367 -1.84 -2.36 1.44
CA VAL A 367 -2.01 -1.77 0.10
C VAL A 367 -3.27 -0.90 0.05
N ARG A 368 -4.40 -1.41 0.54
CA ARG A 368 -5.69 -0.69 0.54
C ARG A 368 -5.63 0.57 1.40
N LEU A 369 -5.12 0.45 2.63
CA LEU A 369 -5.01 1.60 3.54
C LEU A 369 -4.10 2.69 2.96
N LEU A 370 -2.99 2.32 2.32
CA LEU A 370 -2.11 3.29 1.66
C LEU A 370 -2.79 3.93 0.45
N ALA A 371 -3.45 3.16 -0.41
CA ALA A 371 -4.12 3.69 -1.60
C ALA A 371 -5.24 4.68 -1.22
N ASP A 372 -6.12 4.28 -0.31
CA ASP A 372 -7.25 5.11 0.14
C ASP A 372 -6.76 6.31 0.97
N GLY A 373 -5.79 6.08 1.86
CA GLY A 373 -5.21 7.13 2.71
C GLY A 373 -4.50 8.20 1.89
N ILE A 374 -3.68 7.81 0.90
CA ILE A 374 -3.00 8.74 -0.01
C ILE A 374 -4.03 9.56 -0.80
N LYS A 375 -5.07 8.92 -1.33
CA LYS A 375 -6.13 9.60 -2.05
C LYS A 375 -6.84 10.63 -1.17
N SER A 376 -7.28 10.23 0.02
CA SER A 376 -7.94 11.13 0.97
C SER A 376 -7.03 12.29 1.38
N PHE A 377 -5.77 12.01 1.69
CA PHE A 377 -4.77 13.00 2.07
C PHE A 377 -4.49 14.00 0.93
N ASN A 378 -4.40 13.50 -0.30
CA ASN A 378 -4.27 14.37 -1.49
C ASN A 378 -5.47 15.28 -1.64
N ASP A 379 -6.69 14.70 -1.70
CA ASP A 379 -7.90 15.41 -2.09
C ASP A 379 -8.35 16.40 -1.01
N ASN A 380 -8.17 16.07 0.27
CA ASN A 380 -8.71 16.84 1.39
C ASN A 380 -7.64 17.62 2.19
N CYS A 381 -6.36 17.51 1.83
CA CYS A 381 -5.28 18.24 2.51
C CYS A 381 -4.29 18.84 1.51
N VAL A 382 -3.49 17.98 0.85
CA VAL A 382 -2.30 18.44 0.09
C VAL A 382 -2.67 19.33 -1.08
N SER A 383 -3.74 18.99 -1.81
CA SER A 383 -4.19 19.77 -2.97
C SER A 383 -4.57 21.23 -2.66
N GLY A 384 -4.94 21.50 -1.41
CA GLY A 384 -5.36 22.82 -0.94
C GLY A 384 -4.32 23.56 -0.09
N ILE A 385 -3.08 23.05 0.00
CA ILE A 385 -2.00 23.74 0.71
C ILE A 385 -1.69 25.08 0.05
N THR A 386 -1.62 26.14 0.86
CA THR A 386 -1.15 27.48 0.43
C THR A 386 -0.11 28.02 1.40
N ALA A 387 0.90 28.73 0.88
CA ALA A 387 1.95 29.35 1.69
C ALA A 387 1.42 30.60 2.41
N ASN A 388 1.70 30.71 3.71
CA ASN A 388 1.58 31.96 4.46
C ASN A 388 2.89 32.76 4.27
N LYS A 389 2.98 33.49 3.15
CA LYS A 389 4.19 34.20 2.75
C LYS A 389 4.64 35.21 3.81
N GLU A 390 3.71 35.91 4.44
CA GLU A 390 4.00 36.89 5.48
C GLU A 390 4.64 36.22 6.69
N LYS A 391 4.09 35.09 7.13
CA LYS A 391 4.64 34.35 8.27
C LYS A 391 6.00 33.71 7.95
N MET A 392 6.17 33.15 6.74
CA MET A 392 7.45 32.64 6.28
C MET A 392 8.53 33.74 6.27
N ALA A 393 8.21 34.91 5.70
CA ALA A 393 9.12 36.05 5.66
C ALA A 393 9.45 36.57 7.07
N HIS A 394 8.42 36.70 7.94
CA HIS A 394 8.63 37.11 9.33
C HIS A 394 9.57 36.15 10.08
N ASN A 395 9.33 34.84 10.00
CA ASN A 395 10.18 33.85 10.63
C ASN A 395 11.61 33.87 10.07
N LEU A 396 11.74 33.98 8.75
CA LEU A 396 13.05 34.07 8.09
C LEU A 396 13.85 35.26 8.63
N HIS A 397 13.31 36.47 8.59
CA HIS A 397 14.02 37.67 9.01
C HIS A 397 14.33 37.72 10.52
N ASN A 398 13.60 36.97 11.34
CA ASN A 398 13.90 36.83 12.78
C ASN A 398 14.92 35.73 13.10
N SER A 399 15.29 34.90 12.11
CA SER A 399 16.23 33.79 12.35
C SER A 399 17.65 34.32 12.54
N LEU A 400 18.23 33.98 13.70
CA LEU A 400 19.64 34.29 13.97
C LEU A 400 20.60 33.49 13.12
N MET A 401 20.17 32.42 12.48
CA MET A 401 21.00 31.56 11.61
C MET A 401 21.34 32.25 10.28
N LEU A 402 20.62 33.31 9.94
CA LEU A 402 20.99 34.19 8.83
C LEU A 402 22.38 34.82 8.99
N VAL A 403 22.92 34.87 10.21
CA VAL A 403 24.30 35.32 10.47
C VAL A 403 25.33 34.55 9.66
N THR A 404 25.02 33.35 9.22
CA THR A 404 25.88 32.53 8.35
C THR A 404 26.24 33.25 7.04
N ALA A 405 25.33 34.10 6.51
CA ALA A 405 25.63 34.97 5.34
C ALA A 405 26.78 35.90 5.57
N LEU A 406 27.08 36.30 6.80
CA LEU A 406 28.15 37.20 7.15
C LEU A 406 29.51 36.50 7.29
N ASN A 407 29.57 35.16 7.39
CA ASN A 407 30.81 34.41 7.57
C ASN A 407 31.93 34.78 6.56
N PRO A 408 31.68 34.95 5.25
CA PRO A 408 32.70 35.31 4.28
C PRO A 408 33.30 36.70 4.51
N TYR A 409 32.57 37.58 5.21
CA TYR A 409 32.95 39.00 5.37
C TYR A 409 33.58 39.32 6.72
N ILE A 410 33.03 38.76 7.82
CA ILE A 410 33.49 39.05 9.18
C ILE A 410 34.13 37.84 9.88
N GLY A 411 34.10 36.67 9.27
CA GLY A 411 34.63 35.43 9.81
C GLY A 411 33.63 34.75 10.82
N TYR A 412 33.79 33.44 11.01
CA TYR A 412 32.92 32.62 11.82
C TYR A 412 32.80 33.10 13.30
N GLU A 413 33.92 33.48 13.93
CA GLU A 413 33.92 33.89 15.35
C GLU A 413 33.16 35.21 15.56
N ASN A 414 33.29 36.17 14.66
CA ASN A 414 32.60 37.45 14.75
C ASN A 414 31.09 37.28 14.39
N ALA A 415 30.76 36.42 13.44
CA ALA A 415 29.40 36.05 13.18
C ALA A 415 28.75 35.38 14.42
N ALA A 416 29.44 34.47 15.12
CA ALA A 416 28.97 33.88 16.35
C ALA A 416 28.78 34.93 17.47
N LYS A 417 29.65 35.93 17.61
CA LYS A 417 29.49 37.04 18.54
C LYS A 417 28.27 37.90 18.20
N THR A 418 28.05 38.16 16.91
CA THR A 418 26.89 38.90 16.40
C THR A 418 25.58 38.19 16.76
N ALA A 419 25.45 36.89 16.47
CA ALA A 419 24.27 36.10 16.79
C ALA A 419 24.03 36.04 18.30
N LYS A 420 25.05 35.79 19.13
CA LYS A 420 24.96 35.78 20.60
C LYS A 420 24.48 37.10 21.17
N LYS A 421 25.01 38.22 20.66
CA LYS A 421 24.59 39.56 21.09
C LYS A 421 23.13 39.83 20.69
N ALA A 422 22.80 39.56 19.43
CA ALA A 422 21.42 39.72 18.93
C ALA A 422 20.41 38.92 19.79
N HIS A 423 20.74 37.69 20.12
CA HIS A 423 19.88 36.86 20.99
C HIS A 423 19.77 37.41 22.41
N LYS A 424 20.90 37.73 23.04
CA LYS A 424 20.95 38.19 24.43
C LYS A 424 20.23 39.51 24.66
N GLU A 425 20.35 40.44 23.71
CA GLU A 425 19.82 41.80 23.80
C GLU A 425 18.46 41.94 23.09
N ASN A 426 17.98 40.86 22.44
CA ASN A 426 16.72 40.82 21.65
C ASN A 426 16.69 41.95 20.58
N ILE A 427 17.77 42.08 19.86
CA ILE A 427 17.96 43.04 18.76
C ILE A 427 18.21 42.28 17.44
N SER A 428 18.12 42.99 16.32
CA SER A 428 18.40 42.40 15.00
C SER A 428 19.88 42.03 14.82
N LEU A 429 20.18 41.13 13.86
CA LEU A 429 21.54 40.82 13.46
C LEU A 429 22.25 42.06 12.94
N LYS A 430 21.55 42.98 12.24
CA LYS A 430 22.07 44.24 11.75
C LYS A 430 22.54 45.12 12.90
N GLU A 431 21.67 45.39 13.86
CA GLU A 431 21.99 46.20 15.05
C GLU A 431 23.16 45.61 15.84
N ALA A 432 23.16 44.31 16.04
CA ALA A 432 24.23 43.62 16.75
C ALA A 432 25.58 43.73 16.00
N CYS A 433 25.59 43.51 14.69
CA CYS A 433 26.79 43.57 13.87
C CYS A 433 27.44 44.98 13.86
N ILE A 434 26.59 45.99 13.67
CA ILE A 434 27.02 47.40 13.67
C ILE A 434 27.55 47.82 15.07
N SER A 435 26.82 47.46 16.14
CA SER A 435 27.24 47.81 17.51
C SER A 435 28.54 47.13 17.94
N LEU A 436 28.89 45.99 17.34
CA LEU A 436 30.18 45.33 17.54
C LEU A 436 31.31 45.88 16.64
N GLY A 437 30.97 46.81 15.74
CA GLY A 437 31.95 47.44 14.84
C GLY A 437 32.47 46.50 13.75
N PHE A 438 31.76 45.46 13.40
CA PHE A 438 32.20 44.48 12.39
C PHE A 438 31.90 44.93 10.96
N LEU A 439 30.77 45.63 10.74
CA LEU A 439 30.37 46.24 9.48
C LEU A 439 29.65 47.56 9.75
N THR A 440 29.74 48.48 8.78
CA THR A 440 28.86 49.65 8.73
C THR A 440 27.45 49.25 8.27
N GLU A 441 26.47 50.13 8.39
CA GLU A 441 25.10 49.88 7.91
C GLU A 441 25.08 49.62 6.39
N GLU A 442 25.79 50.44 5.62
CA GLU A 442 25.89 50.30 4.17
C GLU A 442 26.56 49.00 3.75
N GLU A 443 27.63 48.60 4.44
CA GLU A 443 28.31 47.32 4.21
C GLU A 443 27.42 46.14 4.53
N PHE A 444 26.66 46.18 5.66
CA PHE A 444 25.74 45.15 6.05
C PHE A 444 24.64 44.95 4.98
N ASP A 445 23.98 46.03 4.58
CA ASP A 445 22.89 45.99 3.58
C ASP A 445 23.37 45.49 2.20
N LYS A 446 24.67 45.73 1.87
CA LYS A 446 25.28 45.25 0.64
C LYS A 446 25.53 43.74 0.61
N VAL A 447 25.73 43.09 1.75
CA VAL A 447 26.19 41.69 1.82
C VAL A 447 25.14 40.76 2.42
N PHE A 448 24.08 41.28 3.04
CA PHE A 448 23.10 40.48 3.76
C PHE A 448 21.85 40.27 2.92
N HIS A 449 21.85 39.16 2.15
CA HIS A 449 20.78 38.78 1.23
C HIS A 449 20.33 37.33 1.50
N PRO A 450 19.40 37.10 2.44
CA PRO A 450 18.93 35.76 2.81
C PRO A 450 18.42 34.96 1.60
N GLU A 451 17.82 35.62 0.63
CA GLU A 451 17.29 34.99 -0.60
C GLU A 451 18.38 34.42 -1.53
N GLN A 452 19.65 34.83 -1.35
CA GLN A 452 20.80 34.32 -2.11
C GLN A 452 21.51 33.14 -1.40
N MET A 453 21.01 32.73 -0.24
CA MET A 453 21.59 31.62 0.53
C MET A 453 21.06 30.25 0.13
N ILE A 454 20.13 30.15 -0.84
CA ILE A 454 19.45 28.95 -1.32
C ILE A 454 19.99 28.48 -2.66
#